data_ce90cbcfd69b14c7126dac4da4f288ec
#
_entry.id   ce90cbcfd69b14c7126dac4da4f288ec
#
_cell.length_a   1.000
_cell.length_b   1.000
_cell.length_c   1.000
_cell.angle_alpha   90.00
_cell.angle_beta   90.00
_cell.angle_gamma   90.00
#
_symmetry.space_group_name_H-M   'P 1'
#
loop_
_entity.id
_entity.type
_entity.pdbx_description
1 polymer ?
#
loop_
_entity_poly.entity_id
_entity_poly.type
_entity_poly.pdbx_seq_one_letter_code
_entity_poly.pdbx_strand_id
1 'polypeptide(L)'
;YSADGTIVVATGGTSDIPVAEEAALTAEVLGNHVIRLYDVGVAGLHRLLSNMELLSKANAIIAVAGMEGALASVIGGLTDCPVIGVPTSVGYGASFGGISALLSMLNSCASGVSVVNIDNGFGAGYLASMINHQAAPKTDDRPSSCHKNTDKL
;
A
#
# COMPACT_ATOMS: atom_id res chain seq x y z
N TYR A 1 5.68 -16.26 11.67
CA TYR A 1 4.90 -15.04 11.91
C TYR A 1 3.84 -14.96 10.83
N SER A 2 2.59 -15.06 11.18
CA SER A 2 1.46 -14.75 10.31
C SER A 2 0.76 -13.51 10.86
N ALA A 3 0.54 -12.51 10.02
CA ALA A 3 -0.28 -11.36 10.39
C ALA A 3 -1.74 -11.67 10.07
N ASP A 4 -2.64 -11.37 10.99
CA ASP A 4 -4.08 -11.63 10.82
C ASP A 4 -4.77 -10.65 9.85
N GLY A 5 -4.05 -9.63 9.37
CA GLY A 5 -4.56 -8.62 8.46
C GLY A 5 -4.27 -8.93 6.99
N THR A 6 -4.87 -8.13 6.13
CA THR A 6 -4.77 -8.27 4.68
C THR A 6 -4.05 -7.08 4.06
N ILE A 7 -3.17 -7.34 3.11
CA ILE A 7 -2.56 -6.35 2.23
C ILE A 7 -3.22 -6.47 0.86
N VAL A 8 -3.65 -5.35 0.29
CA VAL A 8 -4.12 -5.30 -1.10
C VAL A 8 -3.04 -4.70 -1.98
N VAL A 9 -2.75 -5.36 -3.10
CA VAL A 9 -1.83 -4.85 -4.14
C VAL A 9 -2.66 -4.53 -5.38
N ALA A 10 -2.75 -3.25 -5.70
CA ALA A 10 -3.54 -2.75 -6.82
C ALA A 10 -2.66 -2.19 -7.93
N THR A 11 -3.02 -2.44 -9.21
CA THR A 11 -2.32 -1.84 -10.35
C THR A 11 -3.23 -0.93 -11.17
N GLY A 12 -2.65 0.14 -11.71
CA GLY A 12 -3.31 1.01 -12.67
C GLY A 12 -3.59 0.30 -13.99
N GLY A 13 -2.59 -0.36 -14.53
CA GLY A 13 -2.70 -1.12 -15.78
C GLY A 13 -2.05 -2.49 -15.68
N THR A 14 -2.19 -3.27 -16.74
CA THR A 14 -1.59 -4.62 -16.83
C THR A 14 -0.07 -4.56 -16.97
N SER A 15 0.48 -3.50 -17.55
CA SER A 15 1.93 -3.31 -17.69
C SER A 15 2.63 -3.04 -16.35
N ASP A 16 1.90 -2.70 -15.30
CA ASP A 16 2.42 -2.49 -13.94
C ASP A 16 2.53 -3.80 -13.14
N ILE A 17 1.95 -4.89 -13.64
CA ILE A 17 1.88 -6.18 -12.94
C ILE A 17 3.27 -6.72 -12.51
N PRO A 18 4.33 -6.65 -13.30
CA PRO A 18 5.63 -7.15 -12.86
C PRO A 18 6.14 -6.51 -11.57
N VAL A 19 5.97 -5.20 -11.41
CA VAL A 19 6.35 -4.47 -10.19
C VAL A 19 5.40 -4.82 -9.04
N ALA A 20 4.11 -4.95 -9.33
CA ALA A 20 3.10 -5.35 -8.35
C ALA A 20 3.33 -6.77 -7.83
N GLU A 21 3.73 -7.72 -8.70
CA GLU A 21 4.06 -9.08 -8.28
C GLU A 21 5.29 -9.13 -7.39
N GLU A 22 6.30 -8.32 -7.65
CA GLU A 22 7.44 -8.20 -6.74
C GLU A 22 6.99 -7.76 -5.34
N ALA A 23 6.10 -6.77 -5.25
CA ALA A 23 5.55 -6.32 -3.98
C ALA A 23 4.70 -7.40 -3.30
N ALA A 24 3.82 -8.06 -4.06
CA ALA A 24 2.93 -9.09 -3.55
C ALA A 24 3.72 -10.30 -3.02
N LEU A 25 4.65 -10.82 -3.80
CA LEU A 25 5.49 -11.95 -3.41
C LEU A 25 6.37 -11.62 -2.20
N THR A 26 6.92 -10.40 -2.13
CA THR A 26 7.68 -9.94 -0.97
C THR A 26 6.83 -9.97 0.29
N ALA A 27 5.61 -9.43 0.22
CA ALA A 27 4.70 -9.43 1.36
C ALA A 27 4.27 -10.87 1.75
N GLU A 28 3.99 -11.75 0.79
CA GLU A 28 3.63 -13.16 1.04
C GLU A 28 4.77 -13.93 1.72
N VAL A 29 6.01 -13.79 1.23
CA VAL A 29 7.19 -14.43 1.84
C VAL A 29 7.40 -13.96 3.28
N LEU A 30 7.04 -12.72 3.57
CA LEU A 30 7.10 -12.15 4.93
C LEU A 30 5.88 -12.53 5.81
N GLY A 31 5.03 -13.45 5.37
CA GLY A 31 3.96 -14.04 6.17
C GLY A 31 2.65 -13.27 6.17
N ASN A 32 2.36 -12.50 5.13
CA ASN A 32 1.11 -11.76 5.02
C ASN A 32 0.13 -12.43 4.07
N HIS A 33 -1.17 -12.23 4.34
CA HIS A 33 -2.22 -12.52 3.38
C HIS A 33 -2.33 -11.36 2.37
N VAL A 34 -2.16 -11.66 1.08
CA VAL A 34 -2.12 -10.66 0.01
C VAL A 34 -3.25 -10.90 -0.99
N ILE A 35 -3.98 -9.84 -1.31
CA ILE A 35 -5.00 -9.83 -2.35
C ILE A 35 -4.52 -8.97 -3.52
N ARG A 36 -4.55 -9.54 -4.72
CA ARG A 36 -4.18 -8.87 -5.97
C ARG A 36 -5.40 -8.26 -6.64
N LEU A 37 -5.36 -6.97 -6.91
CA LEU A 37 -6.43 -6.21 -7.56
C LEU A 37 -5.85 -5.49 -8.78
N TYR A 38 -5.77 -6.19 -9.91
CA TYR A 38 -5.08 -5.69 -11.08
C TYR A 38 -6.01 -4.99 -12.07
N ASP A 39 -5.44 -4.06 -12.86
CA ASP A 39 -6.13 -3.32 -13.91
C ASP A 39 -7.35 -2.54 -13.40
N VAL A 40 -7.16 -1.81 -12.31
CA VAL A 40 -8.17 -0.93 -11.69
C VAL A 40 -7.80 0.55 -11.80
N GLY A 41 -7.12 0.92 -12.87
CA GLY A 41 -6.70 2.30 -13.12
C GLY A 41 -7.87 3.28 -13.24
N VAL A 42 -7.57 4.55 -13.05
CA VAL A 42 -8.56 5.63 -13.01
C VAL A 42 -9.29 5.85 -14.33
N ALA A 43 -8.75 5.38 -15.45
CA ALA A 43 -9.43 5.38 -16.74
C ALA A 43 -10.65 4.43 -16.80
N GLY A 44 -10.71 3.46 -15.88
CA GLY A 44 -11.84 2.56 -15.67
C GLY A 44 -12.26 2.54 -14.21
N LEU A 45 -12.56 3.70 -13.64
CA LEU A 45 -12.80 3.92 -12.22
C LEU A 45 -13.89 2.98 -11.62
N HIS A 46 -14.87 2.58 -12.42
CA HIS A 46 -15.91 1.63 -12.01
C HIS A 46 -15.34 0.29 -11.53
N ARG A 47 -14.20 -0.15 -12.07
CA ARG A 47 -13.53 -1.39 -11.65
C ARG A 47 -12.95 -1.26 -10.24
N LEU A 48 -12.41 -0.10 -9.91
CA LEU A 48 -11.93 0.19 -8.56
C LEU A 48 -13.10 0.27 -7.57
N LEU A 49 -14.13 1.03 -7.92
CA LEU A 49 -15.30 1.26 -7.06
C LEU A 49 -16.10 -0.02 -6.75
N SER A 50 -16.15 -0.98 -7.69
CA SER A 50 -16.80 -2.27 -7.44
C SER A 50 -16.05 -3.15 -6.41
N ASN A 51 -14.82 -2.79 -6.04
CA ASN A 51 -14.00 -3.51 -5.06
C ASN A 51 -13.84 -2.76 -3.73
N MET A 52 -14.69 -1.78 -3.44
CA MET A 52 -14.59 -0.95 -2.24
C MET A 52 -14.65 -1.74 -0.93
N GLU A 53 -15.46 -2.79 -0.87
CA GLU A 53 -15.55 -3.65 0.32
C GLU A 53 -14.21 -4.34 0.62
N LEU A 54 -13.50 -4.76 -0.41
CA LEU A 54 -12.19 -5.39 -0.29
C LEU A 54 -11.13 -4.37 0.17
N LEU A 55 -11.16 -3.18 -0.41
CA LEU A 55 -10.23 -2.10 -0.04
C LEU A 55 -10.44 -1.63 1.41
N SER A 56 -11.68 -1.55 1.87
CA SER A 56 -12.01 -1.10 3.22
C SER A 56 -11.56 -2.05 4.34
N LYS A 57 -11.31 -3.31 4.01
CA LYS A 57 -10.83 -4.35 4.96
C LYS A 57 -9.31 -4.49 4.99
N ALA A 58 -8.59 -3.76 4.14
CA ALA A 58 -7.14 -3.83 4.08
C ALA A 58 -6.48 -3.10 5.26
N ASN A 59 -5.41 -3.66 5.80
CA ASN A 59 -4.55 -2.99 6.78
C ASN A 59 -3.51 -2.08 6.11
N ALA A 60 -3.15 -2.39 4.88
CA ALA A 60 -2.31 -1.56 4.02
C ALA A 60 -2.63 -1.84 2.54
N ILE A 61 -2.50 -0.84 1.71
CA ILE A 61 -2.69 -0.98 0.26
C ILE A 61 -1.43 -0.53 -0.46
N ILE A 62 -0.98 -1.31 -1.43
CA ILE A 62 0.10 -0.96 -2.33
C ILE A 62 -0.54 -0.57 -3.66
N ALA A 63 -0.37 0.67 -4.08
CA ALA A 63 -0.92 1.21 -5.32
C ALA A 63 0.21 1.40 -6.35
N VAL A 64 0.25 0.55 -7.36
CA VAL A 64 1.30 0.50 -8.37
C VAL A 64 0.78 1.11 -9.67
N ALA A 65 1.38 2.19 -10.12
CA ALA A 65 0.95 2.90 -11.32
C ALA A 65 2.08 3.67 -12.00
N GLY A 66 2.10 3.62 -13.32
CA GLY A 66 2.93 4.49 -14.15
C GLY A 66 2.16 5.73 -14.63
N MET A 67 2.62 6.31 -15.72
CA MET A 67 2.03 7.50 -16.36
C MET A 67 1.86 8.68 -15.38
N GLU A 68 0.63 9.05 -15.05
CA GLU A 68 0.30 10.13 -14.11
C GLU A 68 0.22 9.70 -12.65
N GLY A 69 0.32 8.39 -12.36
CA GLY A 69 0.31 7.89 -10.99
C GLY A 69 -0.95 8.18 -10.17
N ALA A 70 -2.08 8.46 -10.81
CA ALA A 70 -3.29 8.95 -10.15
C ALA A 70 -3.97 7.92 -9.23
N LEU A 71 -3.76 6.63 -9.48
CA LEU A 71 -4.39 5.55 -8.70
C LEU A 71 -4.12 5.67 -7.21
N ALA A 72 -2.90 6.01 -6.82
CA ALA A 72 -2.52 6.13 -5.41
C ALA A 72 -3.32 7.20 -4.68
N SER A 73 -3.53 8.36 -5.31
CA SER A 73 -4.34 9.44 -4.74
C SER A 73 -5.82 9.07 -4.63
N VAL A 74 -6.37 8.39 -5.62
CA VAL A 74 -7.76 7.96 -5.60
C VAL A 74 -8.00 6.93 -4.51
N ILE A 75 -7.15 5.90 -4.41
CA ILE A 75 -7.24 4.91 -3.33
C ILE A 75 -7.07 5.58 -1.96
N GLY A 76 -6.11 6.48 -1.82
CA GLY A 76 -5.87 7.22 -0.57
C GLY A 76 -7.06 8.09 -0.14
N GLY A 77 -7.85 8.58 -1.09
CA GLY A 77 -9.10 9.32 -0.80
C GLY A 77 -10.29 8.42 -0.47
N LEU A 78 -10.23 7.13 -0.78
CA LEU A 78 -11.32 6.18 -0.60
C LEU A 78 -11.14 5.26 0.62
N THR A 79 -9.97 5.24 1.25
CA THR A 79 -9.63 4.27 2.29
C THR A 79 -9.05 4.94 3.54
N ASP A 80 -9.19 4.28 4.68
CA ASP A 80 -8.70 4.76 5.97
C ASP A 80 -7.37 4.11 6.39
N CYS A 81 -6.84 3.20 5.58
CA CYS A 81 -5.56 2.55 5.83
C CYS A 81 -4.40 3.24 5.09
N PRO A 82 -3.14 3.03 5.53
CA PRO A 82 -1.98 3.52 4.82
C PRO A 82 -1.91 3.01 3.39
N VAL A 83 -1.63 3.91 2.44
CA VAL A 83 -1.43 3.60 1.02
C VAL A 83 0.03 3.84 0.65
N ILE A 84 0.65 2.83 0.06
CA ILE A 84 2.03 2.90 -0.42
C ILE A 84 2.00 3.00 -1.93
N GLY A 85 2.34 4.18 -2.45
CA GLY A 85 2.43 4.45 -3.88
C GLY A 85 3.75 3.92 -4.43
N VAL A 86 3.66 3.13 -5.50
CA VAL A 86 4.81 2.63 -6.25
C VAL A 86 4.72 3.20 -7.67
N PRO A 87 5.48 4.25 -7.97
CA PRO A 87 5.57 4.72 -9.36
C PRO A 87 6.31 3.69 -10.19
N THR A 88 5.84 3.44 -11.41
CA THR A 88 6.53 2.56 -12.35
C THR A 88 7.15 3.34 -13.48
N SER A 89 8.22 2.77 -14.06
CA SER A 89 8.85 3.31 -15.27
C SER A 89 8.02 3.05 -16.53
N VAL A 90 6.92 2.35 -16.42
CA VAL A 90 5.97 2.09 -17.50
C VAL A 90 5.37 3.40 -17.98
N GLY A 91 5.51 3.67 -19.27
CA GLY A 91 4.98 4.88 -19.88
C GLY A 91 5.78 5.30 -21.09
N TYR A 92 5.41 6.48 -21.63
CA TYR A 92 6.05 7.07 -22.81
C TYR A 92 6.01 8.58 -22.70
N GLY A 93 6.78 9.24 -23.58
CA GLY A 93 6.79 10.71 -23.70
C GLY A 93 7.16 11.39 -22.38
N ALA A 94 6.32 12.29 -21.91
CA ALA A 94 6.54 13.09 -20.70
C ALA A 94 6.42 12.32 -19.37
N SER A 95 6.25 11.00 -19.40
CA SER A 95 6.37 10.16 -18.20
C SER A 95 7.79 10.10 -17.64
N PHE A 96 8.80 10.36 -18.47
CA PHE A 96 10.23 10.40 -18.13
C PHE A 96 10.68 9.21 -17.29
N GLY A 97 10.35 7.99 -17.74
CA GLY A 97 10.76 6.76 -17.06
C GLY A 97 10.25 6.61 -15.62
N GLY A 98 9.08 7.16 -15.33
CA GLY A 98 8.43 7.09 -14.02
C GLY A 98 8.53 8.37 -13.17
N ILE A 99 9.28 9.39 -13.60
CA ILE A 99 9.41 10.67 -12.87
C ILE A 99 8.05 11.36 -12.72
N SER A 100 7.23 11.36 -13.78
CA SER A 100 5.89 11.97 -13.71
C SER A 100 5.01 11.29 -12.67
N ALA A 101 4.98 9.96 -12.62
CA ALA A 101 4.25 9.21 -11.61
C ALA A 101 4.79 9.46 -10.20
N LEU A 102 6.11 9.47 -10.03
CA LEU A 102 6.77 9.75 -8.76
C LEU A 102 6.38 11.14 -8.21
N LEU A 103 6.50 12.18 -9.02
CA LEU A 103 6.16 13.54 -8.60
C LEU A 103 4.67 13.71 -8.31
N SER A 104 3.81 13.09 -9.11
CA SER A 104 2.37 13.08 -8.87
C SER A 104 2.01 12.44 -7.54
N MET A 105 2.58 11.28 -7.23
CA MET A 105 2.34 10.58 -5.96
C MET A 105 2.88 11.36 -4.75
N LEU A 106 4.08 11.97 -4.87
CA LEU A 106 4.67 12.81 -3.82
C LEU A 106 3.84 14.06 -3.53
N ASN A 107 3.15 14.59 -4.54
CA ASN A 107 2.28 15.75 -4.43
C ASN A 107 0.81 15.39 -4.17
N SER A 108 0.52 14.15 -3.79
CA SER A 108 -0.85 13.73 -3.47
C SER A 108 -1.44 14.53 -2.32
N CYS A 109 -2.69 15.00 -2.48
CA CYS A 109 -3.46 15.61 -1.40
C CYS A 109 -4.01 14.59 -0.40
N ALA A 110 -3.99 13.30 -0.73
CA ALA A 110 -4.40 12.24 0.19
C ALA A 110 -3.31 12.00 1.24
N SER A 111 -3.57 12.38 2.47
CA SER A 111 -2.56 12.45 3.55
C SER A 111 -1.99 11.08 3.96
N GLY A 112 -2.71 9.99 3.70
CA GLY A 112 -2.30 8.62 4.00
C GLY A 112 -1.39 7.97 2.96
N VAL A 113 -1.00 8.69 1.90
CA VAL A 113 -0.15 8.18 0.83
C VAL A 113 1.33 8.40 1.14
N SER A 114 2.09 7.31 1.19
CA SER A 114 3.56 7.30 1.24
C SER A 114 4.09 6.76 -0.08
N VAL A 115 5.26 7.20 -0.50
CA VAL A 115 5.78 6.84 -1.83
C VAL A 115 7.15 6.19 -1.70
N VAL A 116 7.37 5.10 -2.42
CA VAL A 116 8.68 4.47 -2.58
C VAL A 116 9.32 4.88 -3.91
N ASN A 117 10.55 4.49 -4.14
CA ASN A 117 11.23 4.81 -5.39
C ASN A 117 10.57 4.12 -6.61
N ILE A 118 10.89 4.59 -7.80
CA ILE A 118 10.42 4.03 -9.07
C ILE A 118 10.77 2.54 -9.15
N ASP A 119 9.80 1.74 -9.55
CA ASP A 119 9.90 0.28 -9.71
C ASP A 119 10.28 -0.49 -8.42
N ASN A 120 10.19 0.13 -7.25
CA ASN A 120 10.56 -0.50 -6.00
C ASN A 120 9.40 -1.29 -5.37
N GLY A 121 8.96 -2.35 -6.03
CA GLY A 121 7.95 -3.27 -5.51
C GLY A 121 8.41 -3.94 -4.21
N PHE A 122 9.68 -4.35 -4.13
CA PHE A 122 10.25 -4.94 -2.93
C PHE A 122 10.09 -4.04 -1.70
N GLY A 123 10.50 -2.76 -1.80
CA GLY A 123 10.40 -1.82 -0.68
C GLY A 123 8.96 -1.59 -0.24
N ALA A 124 8.02 -1.54 -1.19
CA ALA A 124 6.60 -1.41 -0.87
C ALA A 124 6.05 -2.65 -0.15
N GLY A 125 6.36 -3.85 -0.63
CA GLY A 125 5.96 -5.10 0.00
C GLY A 125 6.52 -5.24 1.41
N TYR A 126 7.77 -4.87 1.61
CA TYR A 126 8.42 -4.86 2.92
C TYR A 126 7.75 -3.88 3.89
N LEU A 127 7.50 -2.64 3.46
CA LEU A 127 6.85 -1.62 4.28
C LEU A 127 5.41 -2.01 4.63
N ALA A 128 4.64 -2.50 3.67
CA ALA A 128 3.28 -2.99 3.92
C ALA A 128 3.25 -4.14 4.93
N SER A 129 4.22 -5.05 4.84
CA SER A 129 4.39 -6.15 5.80
C SER A 129 4.65 -5.63 7.22
N MET A 130 5.53 -4.64 7.38
CA MET A 130 5.77 -4.02 8.68
C MET A 130 4.50 -3.41 9.28
N ILE A 131 3.73 -2.69 8.46
CA ILE A 131 2.46 -2.08 8.89
C ILE A 131 1.47 -3.17 9.32
N ASN A 132 1.29 -4.20 8.50
CA ASN A 132 0.34 -5.27 8.78
C ASN A 132 0.69 -6.05 10.05
N HIS A 133 1.97 -6.33 10.30
CA HIS A 133 2.42 -6.99 11.53
C HIS A 133 2.26 -6.13 12.79
N GLN A 134 2.32 -4.80 12.66
CA GLN A 134 2.06 -3.89 13.78
C GLN A 134 0.58 -3.78 14.12
N ALA A 135 -0.30 -3.93 13.13
CA ALA A 135 -1.75 -3.91 13.31
C ALA A 135 -2.31 -5.22 13.90
N ALA A 136 -1.55 -6.32 13.82
CA ALA A 136 -1.95 -7.58 14.46
C ALA A 136 -2.08 -7.41 15.98
N PRO A 137 -3.06 -8.07 16.64
CA PRO A 137 -3.17 -8.04 18.10
C PRO A 137 -1.84 -8.45 18.72
N LYS A 138 -1.21 -7.54 19.44
CA LYS A 138 -0.02 -7.89 20.22
C LYS A 138 -0.50 -8.85 21.31
N THR A 139 -0.12 -10.12 21.22
CA THR A 139 -0.27 -11.05 22.35
C THR A 139 0.39 -10.41 23.56
N ASP A 140 -0.38 -10.27 24.62
CA ASP A 140 -0.01 -9.49 25.82
C ASP A 140 1.04 -10.27 26.65
N ASP A 141 2.25 -10.39 26.12
CA ASP A 141 3.44 -10.92 26.83
C ASP A 141 4.32 -9.78 27.39
N ARG A 142 3.74 -8.59 27.59
CA ARG A 142 4.42 -7.57 28.36
C ARG A 142 4.18 -7.81 29.86
N PRO A 143 5.24 -8.04 30.66
CA PRO A 143 5.08 -8.08 32.12
C PRO A 143 4.47 -6.76 32.57
N SER A 144 3.41 -6.86 33.35
CA SER A 144 2.63 -5.76 33.97
C SER A 144 3.48 -5.00 34.98
N SER A 145 4.56 -4.36 34.58
CA SER A 145 5.42 -3.57 35.45
C SER A 145 5.48 -2.10 35.04
N CYS A 146 4.32 -1.47 34.95
CA CYS A 146 4.28 -0.01 35.02
C CYS A 146 2.89 0.48 35.43
N HIS A 147 2.43 0.04 36.60
CA HIS A 147 1.39 0.75 37.35
C HIS A 147 1.60 0.49 38.83
N LYS A 148 2.08 1.48 39.51
CA LYS A 148 1.70 1.94 40.85
C LYS A 148 2.81 2.76 41.47
N ASN A 149 2.78 4.03 41.29
CA ASN A 149 3.21 4.97 42.33
C ASN A 149 2.54 6.34 42.07
N THR A 150 1.26 6.43 42.40
CA THR A 150 0.61 7.68 42.73
C THR A 150 -0.35 7.39 43.85
N ASP A 151 0.24 7.20 45.05
CA ASP A 151 -0.46 7.46 46.29
C ASP A 151 0.60 7.62 47.39
N LYS A 152 0.91 8.87 47.68
CA LYS A 152 1.28 9.43 49.00
C LYS A 152 2.08 10.70 48.82
N LEU A 153 1.39 11.83 48.81
CA LEU A 153 1.63 12.97 49.70
C LEU A 153 0.65 14.06 49.36
#